data_8245015ac8bcde7044cfc9f4acec84c2
#
_entry.id   8245015ac8bcde7044cfc9f4acec84c2
#
_cell.length_a   1.000
_cell.length_b   1.000
_cell.length_c   1.000
_cell.angle_alpha   90.00
_cell.angle_beta   90.00
_cell.angle_gamma   90.00
#
_symmetry.space_group_name_H-M   'P 1'
#
loop_
_entity.id
_entity.type
_entity.pdbx_description
1 polymer ?
#
loop_
_entity_poly.entity_id
_entity_poly.type
_entity_poly.pdbx_seq_one_letter_code
_entity_poly.pdbx_strand_id
1 'polypeptide(L)'
;MTIRAIRAVLIAGPTASGKSALALEVARRIGGAVVNADALQVYRDLRVLTARPSAADEAAAPHRLYGHVDAAEPYGVGLWLDEATRLLEEREAPLVFVGGTGLYFEALTNGLARVPDIPQAVRARWRAASSAELHRELSRRDAEMAARLRPSDPQRLTRALEVIDATGRSLADWQRETSPGPLDAGDALRIVLAPERAALDARIAQRLEGMIAAGAAEEAERLVARGLDPTLPAMKALGVVPLAAWRRGELDRVAAVERVRLDTRRYAKRQTTWFRNRMAEWLHVAPGDALHRAASEIERRGVARGASPA
;
A
#
# COMPACT_ATOMS: atom_id res chain seq x y z
N MET A 1 10.92 -14.77 -28.62
CA MET A 1 10.87 -13.73 -27.54
C MET A 1 12.09 -13.93 -26.65
N THR A 2 12.94 -12.94 -26.55
CA THR A 2 14.10 -12.98 -25.64
C THR A 2 13.60 -12.95 -24.20
N ILE A 3 13.97 -13.95 -23.40
CA ILE A 3 13.62 -14.00 -21.97
C ILE A 3 14.52 -12.96 -21.27
N ARG A 4 13.89 -11.92 -20.68
CA ARG A 4 14.61 -10.89 -19.90
C ARG A 4 14.83 -11.39 -18.47
N ALA A 5 16.01 -11.12 -17.93
CA ALA A 5 16.32 -11.39 -16.53
C ALA A 5 15.46 -10.50 -15.61
N ILE A 6 15.07 -11.04 -14.46
CA ILE A 6 14.23 -10.37 -13.47
C ILE A 6 15.04 -9.29 -12.75
N ARG A 7 14.61 -8.05 -12.83
CA ARG A 7 15.17 -6.90 -12.06
C ARG A 7 14.52 -6.75 -10.70
N ALA A 8 13.24 -7.10 -10.61
CA ALA A 8 12.48 -7.04 -9.37
C ALA A 8 11.41 -8.14 -9.30
N VAL A 9 11.06 -8.56 -8.09
CA VAL A 9 9.90 -9.41 -7.80
C VAL A 9 8.85 -8.55 -7.10
N LEU A 10 7.62 -8.55 -7.61
CA LEU A 10 6.49 -7.81 -7.07
C LEU A 10 5.50 -8.78 -6.44
N ILE A 11 5.30 -8.70 -5.13
CA ILE A 11 4.43 -9.59 -4.36
C ILE A 11 3.29 -8.77 -3.76
N ALA A 12 2.15 -8.77 -4.43
CA ALA A 12 0.93 -8.16 -3.99
C ALA A 12 0.01 -9.17 -3.29
N GLY A 13 -0.88 -8.68 -2.43
CA GLY A 13 -1.88 -9.54 -1.81
C GLY A 13 -2.59 -8.86 -0.65
N PRO A 14 -3.78 -9.35 -0.26
CA PRO A 14 -4.52 -8.78 0.85
C PRO A 14 -3.76 -8.92 2.17
N THR A 15 -4.16 -8.11 3.17
CA THR A 15 -3.63 -8.30 4.52
C THR A 15 -3.85 -9.73 5.01
N ALA A 16 -2.93 -10.27 5.80
CA ALA A 16 -2.94 -11.66 6.30
C ALA A 16 -2.82 -12.76 5.21
N SER A 17 -2.45 -12.43 3.95
CA SER A 17 -2.26 -13.43 2.89
C SER A 17 -0.99 -14.28 3.01
N GLY A 18 -0.02 -13.89 3.85
CA GLY A 18 1.29 -14.56 3.93
C GLY A 18 2.36 -13.95 3.02
N LYS A 19 2.08 -12.82 2.36
CA LYS A 19 3.00 -12.17 1.42
C LYS A 19 4.36 -11.81 1.98
N SER A 20 4.44 -11.39 3.26
CA SER A 20 5.72 -10.99 3.89
C SER A 20 6.67 -12.18 4.05
N ALA A 21 6.15 -13.34 4.47
CA ALA A 21 6.95 -14.56 4.57
C ALA A 21 7.45 -15.02 3.20
N LEU A 22 6.60 -14.97 2.16
CA LEU A 22 7.01 -15.25 0.79
C LEU A 22 8.11 -14.29 0.32
N ALA A 23 7.95 -12.98 0.57
CA ALA A 23 8.92 -11.97 0.15
C ALA A 23 10.29 -12.18 0.82
N LEU A 24 10.30 -12.47 2.11
CA LEU A 24 11.52 -12.77 2.86
C LEU A 24 12.24 -13.99 2.30
N GLU A 25 11.51 -15.07 2.06
CA GLU A 25 12.10 -16.30 1.53
C GLU A 25 12.62 -16.12 0.09
N VAL A 26 11.88 -15.39 -0.76
CA VAL A 26 12.35 -15.03 -2.11
C VAL A 26 13.60 -14.16 -2.02
N ALA A 27 13.62 -13.12 -1.21
CA ALA A 27 14.76 -12.23 -1.05
C ALA A 27 16.03 -13.00 -0.60
N ARG A 28 15.88 -13.90 0.36
CA ARG A 28 17.00 -14.76 0.81
C ARG A 28 17.56 -15.63 -0.32
N ARG A 29 16.70 -16.24 -1.15
CA ARG A 29 17.12 -17.12 -2.26
C ARG A 29 17.86 -16.38 -3.36
N ILE A 30 17.47 -15.13 -3.64
CA ILE A 30 18.10 -14.34 -4.71
C ILE A 30 19.19 -13.38 -4.21
N GLY A 31 19.48 -13.37 -2.91
CA GLY A 31 20.41 -12.42 -2.29
C GLY A 31 19.92 -10.97 -2.40
N GLY A 32 18.59 -10.77 -2.35
CA GLY A 32 17.94 -9.49 -2.58
C GLY A 32 17.52 -8.75 -1.31
N ALA A 33 16.91 -7.58 -1.49
CA ALA A 33 16.33 -6.77 -0.42
C ALA A 33 14.80 -6.73 -0.52
N VAL A 34 14.12 -6.79 0.62
CA VAL A 34 12.67 -6.61 0.73
C VAL A 34 12.34 -5.11 0.77
N VAL A 35 11.43 -4.66 -0.10
CA VAL A 35 11.01 -3.26 -0.19
C VAL A 35 9.51 -3.14 0.12
N ASN A 36 9.18 -2.26 1.04
CA ASN A 36 7.80 -2.03 1.43
C ASN A 36 6.95 -1.41 0.31
N ALA A 37 5.80 -2.01 0.02
CA ALA A 37 4.75 -1.47 -0.85
C ALA A 37 3.38 -1.39 -0.12
N ASP A 38 3.42 -1.02 1.16
CA ASP A 38 2.23 -0.75 2.00
C ASP A 38 2.29 0.66 2.57
N ALA A 39 1.24 1.46 2.32
CA ALA A 39 1.19 2.88 2.65
C ALA A 39 1.22 3.18 4.17
N LEU A 40 0.95 2.19 5.02
CA LEU A 40 0.94 2.37 6.48
C LEU A 40 2.21 1.84 7.15
N GLN A 41 2.92 0.91 6.51
CA GLN A 41 4.17 0.37 7.05
C GLN A 41 5.37 1.33 6.93
N VAL A 42 5.21 2.45 6.25
CA VAL A 42 6.21 3.53 6.17
C VAL A 42 6.34 4.28 7.50
N TYR A 43 5.27 4.29 8.31
CA TYR A 43 5.23 5.10 9.54
C TYR A 43 5.97 4.44 10.70
N ARG A 44 6.86 5.23 11.35
CA ARG A 44 7.68 4.80 12.49
C ARG A 44 6.82 4.39 13.68
N ASP A 45 5.75 5.11 13.93
CA ASP A 45 4.84 4.95 15.07
C ASP A 45 3.93 3.71 14.98
N LEU A 46 3.88 3.05 13.84
CA LEU A 46 2.95 1.95 13.53
C LEU A 46 3.72 0.66 13.20
N ARG A 47 4.28 -0.01 14.20
CA ARG A 47 4.99 -1.27 14.00
C ARG A 47 4.10 -2.49 14.17
N VAL A 48 3.39 -2.57 15.28
CA VAL A 48 2.53 -3.72 15.64
C VAL A 48 1.24 -3.71 14.83
N LEU A 49 0.54 -2.58 14.81
CA LEU A 49 -0.75 -2.42 14.11
C LEU A 49 -0.67 -2.66 12.60
N THR A 50 0.47 -2.39 12.00
CA THR A 50 0.68 -2.61 10.57
C THR A 50 1.37 -3.96 10.28
N ALA A 51 1.79 -4.68 11.32
CA ALA A 51 2.63 -5.88 11.25
C ALA A 51 3.86 -5.68 10.36
N ARG A 52 4.64 -4.64 10.65
CA ARG A 52 5.96 -4.45 10.05
C ARG A 52 6.86 -5.65 10.37
N PRO A 53 7.91 -5.87 9.57
CA PRO A 53 8.88 -6.92 9.80
C PRO A 53 9.41 -6.92 11.24
N SER A 54 9.57 -8.09 11.81
CA SER A 54 10.22 -8.26 13.11
C SER A 54 11.73 -8.01 13.01
N ALA A 55 12.41 -7.84 14.14
CA ALA A 55 13.87 -7.75 14.18
C ALA A 55 14.55 -9.01 13.58
N ALA A 56 13.93 -10.18 13.75
CA ALA A 56 14.41 -11.42 13.14
C ALA A 56 14.28 -11.43 11.62
N ASP A 57 13.17 -10.89 11.08
CA ASP A 57 12.98 -10.75 9.63
C ASP A 57 14.01 -9.76 9.05
N GLU A 58 14.21 -8.62 9.73
CA GLU A 58 15.17 -7.59 9.33
C GLU A 58 16.63 -8.09 9.37
N ALA A 59 16.94 -8.99 10.30
CA ALA A 59 18.25 -9.66 10.37
C ALA A 59 18.44 -10.72 9.26
N ALA A 60 17.36 -11.33 8.78
CA ALA A 60 17.40 -12.40 7.79
C ALA A 60 17.59 -11.90 6.34
N ALA A 61 17.18 -10.67 6.03
CA ALA A 61 17.41 -10.00 4.75
C ALA A 61 17.30 -8.48 4.93
N PRO A 62 17.95 -7.67 4.07
CA PRO A 62 17.79 -6.22 4.10
C PRO A 62 16.33 -5.82 3.85
N HIS A 63 15.81 -4.89 4.65
CA HIS A 63 14.46 -4.31 4.48
C HIS A 63 14.58 -2.81 4.21
N ARG A 64 13.77 -2.30 3.27
CA ARG A 64 13.78 -0.89 2.83
C ARG A 64 12.38 -0.29 2.86
N LEU A 65 12.28 1.00 3.09
CA LEU A 65 11.05 1.80 3.13
C LEU A 65 10.07 1.37 4.23
N TYR A 66 10.57 0.87 5.34
CA TYR A 66 9.78 0.54 6.53
C TYR A 66 10.08 1.52 7.67
N GLY A 67 9.06 2.12 8.28
CA GLY A 67 9.17 2.91 9.50
C GLY A 67 10.13 4.10 9.45
N HIS A 68 10.31 4.71 8.31
CA HIS A 68 11.22 5.84 8.09
C HIS A 68 10.52 7.20 8.15
N VAL A 69 9.17 7.22 8.07
CA VAL A 69 8.35 8.43 8.08
C VAL A 69 7.76 8.67 9.47
N ASP A 70 7.73 9.91 9.93
CA ASP A 70 7.03 10.29 11.16
C ASP A 70 5.51 10.34 10.92
N ALA A 71 4.70 9.95 11.90
CA ALA A 71 3.24 9.95 11.78
C ALA A 71 2.63 11.36 11.56
N ALA A 72 3.36 12.44 11.89
CA ALA A 72 2.96 13.82 11.64
C ALA A 72 3.14 14.23 10.16
N GLU A 73 3.88 13.45 9.39
CA GLU A 73 4.19 13.78 8.01
C GLU A 73 3.17 13.15 7.04
N PRO A 74 2.61 13.91 6.10
CA PRO A 74 1.82 13.35 5.03
C PRO A 74 2.74 12.59 4.06
N TYR A 75 2.45 11.32 3.84
CA TYR A 75 3.18 10.48 2.90
C TYR A 75 2.22 9.87 1.88
N GLY A 76 2.61 9.84 0.63
CA GLY A 76 1.74 9.38 -0.45
C GLY A 76 2.50 8.63 -1.55
N VAL A 77 1.75 8.14 -2.52
CA VAL A 77 2.26 7.31 -3.61
C VAL A 77 3.36 8.01 -4.43
N GLY A 78 3.34 9.34 -4.57
CA GLY A 78 4.36 10.10 -5.30
C GLY A 78 5.73 9.99 -4.63
N LEU A 79 5.79 10.31 -3.32
CA LEU A 79 7.02 10.21 -2.51
C LEU A 79 7.54 8.77 -2.49
N TRP A 80 6.65 7.79 -2.28
CA TRP A 80 7.02 6.39 -2.31
C TRP A 80 7.61 5.98 -3.67
N LEU A 81 7.02 6.44 -4.78
CA LEU A 81 7.50 6.11 -6.13
C LEU A 81 8.88 6.69 -6.39
N ASP A 82 9.14 7.92 -5.95
CA ASP A 82 10.45 8.56 -6.10
C ASP A 82 11.53 7.81 -5.29
N GLU A 83 11.22 7.36 -4.07
CA GLU A 83 12.13 6.53 -3.26
C GLU A 83 12.34 5.15 -3.86
N ALA A 84 11.26 4.49 -4.33
CA ALA A 84 11.34 3.18 -4.97
C ALA A 84 12.14 3.23 -6.29
N THR A 85 12.02 4.33 -7.05
CA THR A 85 12.79 4.56 -8.27
C THR A 85 14.27 4.68 -7.97
N ARG A 86 14.66 5.47 -6.96
CA ARG A 86 16.07 5.56 -6.52
C ARG A 86 16.62 4.20 -6.14
N LEU A 87 15.89 3.40 -5.36
CA LEU A 87 16.32 2.04 -5.01
C LEU A 87 16.49 1.13 -6.24
N LEU A 88 15.66 1.30 -7.28
CA LEU A 88 15.80 0.55 -8.54
C LEU A 88 17.03 0.98 -9.35
N GLU A 89 17.41 2.25 -9.30
CA GLU A 89 18.58 2.82 -9.98
C GLU A 89 19.89 2.46 -9.27
N GLU A 90 19.90 2.57 -7.94
CA GLU A 90 21.08 2.36 -7.09
C GLU A 90 21.30 0.89 -6.69
N ARG A 91 20.43 -0.02 -7.10
CA ARG A 91 20.48 -1.41 -6.61
C ARG A 91 21.74 -2.14 -7.04
N GLU A 92 22.39 -2.76 -6.11
CA GLU A 92 23.44 -3.77 -6.32
C GLU A 92 22.86 -5.19 -6.36
N ALA A 93 21.69 -5.40 -5.76
CA ALA A 93 21.01 -6.67 -5.62
C ALA A 93 19.54 -6.57 -6.10
N PRO A 94 18.90 -7.70 -6.43
CA PRO A 94 17.50 -7.73 -6.83
C PRO A 94 16.59 -7.21 -5.71
N LEU A 95 15.49 -6.53 -6.08
CA LEU A 95 14.52 -6.00 -5.13
C LEU A 95 13.23 -6.84 -5.11
N VAL A 96 12.71 -7.10 -3.91
CA VAL A 96 11.42 -7.79 -3.70
C VAL A 96 10.43 -6.81 -3.08
N PHE A 97 9.61 -6.17 -3.91
CA PHE A 97 8.55 -5.28 -3.46
C PHE A 97 7.39 -6.09 -2.91
N VAL A 98 6.96 -5.79 -1.68
CA VAL A 98 5.87 -6.51 -1.02
C VAL A 98 4.90 -5.59 -0.33
N GLY A 99 3.61 -5.74 -0.60
CA GLY A 99 2.61 -4.91 0.07
C GLY A 99 1.17 -5.18 -0.29
N GLY A 100 0.30 -4.41 0.36
CA GLY A 100 -1.15 -4.45 0.13
C GLY A 100 -1.69 -3.23 -0.59
N THR A 101 -0.86 -2.23 -0.92
CA THR A 101 -1.28 -0.99 -1.56
C THR A 101 -1.16 -1.12 -3.08
N GLY A 102 -2.27 -1.54 -3.72
CA GLY A 102 -2.28 -1.78 -5.17
C GLY A 102 -1.83 -0.58 -6.01
N LEU A 103 -2.14 0.64 -5.56
CA LEU A 103 -1.72 1.87 -6.25
C LEU A 103 -0.18 2.02 -6.32
N TYR A 104 0.57 1.52 -5.32
CA TYR A 104 2.03 1.56 -5.33
C TYR A 104 2.59 0.69 -6.45
N PHE A 105 2.07 -0.52 -6.60
CA PHE A 105 2.46 -1.40 -7.70
C PHE A 105 2.04 -0.85 -9.06
N GLU A 106 0.85 -0.24 -9.16
CA GLU A 106 0.37 0.39 -10.40
C GLU A 106 1.29 1.57 -10.78
N ALA A 107 1.67 2.41 -9.82
CA ALA A 107 2.60 3.50 -10.05
C ALA A 107 3.99 3.00 -10.50
N LEU A 108 4.47 1.92 -9.90
CA LEU A 108 5.77 1.34 -10.21
C LEU A 108 5.84 0.78 -11.65
N THR A 109 4.75 0.20 -12.16
CA THR A 109 4.70 -0.47 -13.48
C THR A 109 4.10 0.40 -14.57
N ASN A 110 3.02 1.12 -14.26
CA ASN A 110 2.28 1.89 -15.24
C ASN A 110 2.53 3.41 -15.13
N GLY A 111 3.25 3.82 -14.08
CA GLY A 111 3.51 5.23 -13.78
C GLY A 111 2.42 5.91 -12.97
N LEU A 112 2.66 7.17 -12.66
CA LEU A 112 1.77 8.02 -11.87
C LEU A 112 1.66 9.39 -12.54
N ALA A 113 0.43 9.91 -12.64
CA ALA A 113 0.19 11.28 -13.10
C ALA A 113 0.88 12.28 -12.14
N ARG A 114 1.83 13.04 -12.64
CA ARG A 114 2.60 14.04 -11.86
C ARG A 114 1.82 15.34 -11.79
N VAL A 115 0.81 15.35 -10.93
CA VAL A 115 0.06 16.58 -10.60
C VAL A 115 0.91 17.46 -9.70
N PRO A 116 1.03 18.77 -9.94
CA PRO A 116 1.71 19.70 -9.04
C PRO A 116 1.17 19.67 -7.62
N ASP A 117 1.94 20.20 -6.67
CA ASP A 117 1.52 20.29 -5.28
C ASP A 117 0.23 21.12 -5.15
N ILE A 118 -0.71 20.58 -4.41
CA ILE A 118 -1.98 21.25 -4.13
C ILE A 118 -1.80 22.14 -2.91
N PRO A 119 -2.03 23.46 -3.03
CA PRO A 119 -1.97 24.38 -1.90
C PRO A 119 -2.92 23.99 -0.77
N GLN A 120 -2.50 24.21 0.47
CA GLN A 120 -3.31 23.83 1.64
C GLN A 120 -4.67 24.55 1.67
N ALA A 121 -4.75 25.80 1.21
CA ALA A 121 -6.00 26.53 1.10
C ALA A 121 -7.01 25.83 0.18
N VAL A 122 -6.55 25.27 -0.94
CA VAL A 122 -7.38 24.48 -1.87
C VAL A 122 -7.87 23.19 -1.20
N ARG A 123 -6.99 22.48 -0.50
CA ARG A 123 -7.37 21.27 0.26
C ARG A 123 -8.40 21.56 1.35
N ALA A 124 -8.24 22.68 2.07
CA ALA A 124 -9.16 23.09 3.15
C ALA A 124 -10.57 23.38 2.63
N ARG A 125 -10.69 23.94 1.42
CA ARG A 125 -11.96 24.31 0.78
C ARG A 125 -12.95 23.14 0.69
N TRP A 126 -12.47 21.95 0.34
CA TRP A 126 -13.31 20.79 0.06
C TRP A 126 -13.47 19.82 1.23
N ARG A 127 -12.75 20.04 2.34
CA ARG A 127 -12.75 19.13 3.50
C ARG A 127 -14.11 18.94 4.15
N ALA A 128 -14.93 19.99 4.22
CA ALA A 128 -16.22 19.98 4.90
C ALA A 128 -17.39 19.65 3.96
N ALA A 129 -17.16 19.54 2.64
CA ALA A 129 -18.23 19.33 1.68
C ALA A 129 -18.73 17.87 1.70
N SER A 130 -20.04 17.71 1.62
CA SER A 130 -20.67 16.39 1.50
C SER A 130 -20.37 15.74 0.14
N SER A 131 -20.47 14.42 0.05
CA SER A 131 -20.27 13.70 -1.22
C SER A 131 -21.21 14.21 -2.33
N ALA A 132 -22.44 14.58 -1.99
CA ALA A 132 -23.41 15.10 -2.94
C ALA A 132 -23.00 16.47 -3.49
N GLU A 133 -22.49 17.36 -2.63
CA GLU A 133 -21.96 18.67 -3.02
C GLU A 133 -20.71 18.53 -3.90
N LEU A 134 -19.77 17.67 -3.49
CA LEU A 134 -18.56 17.39 -4.27
C LEU A 134 -18.89 16.86 -5.66
N HIS A 135 -19.82 15.91 -5.77
CA HIS A 135 -20.21 15.34 -7.05
C HIS A 135 -20.93 16.36 -7.95
N ARG A 136 -21.84 17.18 -7.37
CA ARG A 136 -22.53 18.24 -8.10
C ARG A 136 -21.54 19.29 -8.64
N GLU A 137 -20.62 19.76 -7.81
CA GLU A 137 -19.61 20.72 -8.22
C GLU A 137 -18.65 20.16 -9.27
N LEU A 138 -18.23 18.90 -9.11
CA LEU A 138 -17.41 18.22 -10.11
C LEU A 138 -18.14 18.06 -11.43
N SER A 139 -19.44 17.70 -11.40
CA SER A 139 -20.26 17.55 -12.62
C SER A 139 -20.37 18.86 -13.41
N ARG A 140 -20.37 20.00 -12.72
CA ARG A 140 -20.41 21.32 -13.35
C ARG A 140 -19.08 21.72 -13.99
N ARG A 141 -17.94 21.30 -13.42
CA ARG A 141 -16.60 21.77 -13.79
C ARG A 141 -15.78 20.76 -14.59
N ASP A 142 -16.06 19.48 -14.39
CA ASP A 142 -15.34 18.37 -15.01
C ASP A 142 -16.28 17.17 -15.19
N ALA A 143 -17.11 17.26 -16.20
CA ALA A 143 -18.12 16.23 -16.51
C ALA A 143 -17.48 14.85 -16.78
N GLU A 144 -16.26 14.83 -17.36
CA GLU A 144 -15.55 13.58 -17.63
C GLU A 144 -15.18 12.87 -16.33
N MET A 145 -14.58 13.58 -15.37
CA MET A 145 -14.23 12.98 -14.08
C MET A 145 -15.46 12.64 -13.26
N ALA A 146 -16.51 13.46 -13.30
CA ALA A 146 -17.76 13.16 -12.61
C ALA A 146 -18.41 11.85 -13.10
N ALA A 147 -18.37 11.59 -14.41
CA ALA A 147 -18.88 10.35 -15.01
C ALA A 147 -18.03 9.11 -14.63
N ARG A 148 -16.72 9.29 -14.39
CA ARG A 148 -15.80 8.21 -14.02
C ARG A 148 -15.88 7.84 -12.52
N LEU A 149 -16.27 8.80 -11.67
CA LEU A 149 -16.21 8.65 -10.22
C LEU A 149 -17.59 8.35 -9.64
N ARG A 150 -17.63 7.48 -8.64
CA ARG A 150 -18.89 7.20 -7.95
C ARG A 150 -19.27 8.39 -7.05
N PRO A 151 -20.54 8.83 -7.07
CA PRO A 151 -21.02 9.91 -6.19
C PRO A 151 -20.78 9.66 -4.70
N SER A 152 -20.63 8.39 -4.29
CA SER A 152 -20.37 7.96 -2.91
C SER A 152 -18.89 7.88 -2.54
N ASP A 153 -17.96 8.33 -3.39
CA ASP A 153 -16.52 8.31 -3.13
C ASP A 153 -15.97 9.72 -2.89
N PRO A 154 -16.14 10.28 -1.68
CA PRO A 154 -15.77 11.67 -1.39
C PRO A 154 -14.26 11.90 -1.58
N GLN A 155 -13.42 10.90 -1.29
CA GLN A 155 -11.98 11.05 -1.40
C GLN A 155 -11.53 11.31 -2.84
N ARG A 156 -12.08 10.57 -3.80
CA ARG A 156 -11.75 10.76 -5.22
C ARG A 156 -12.39 12.00 -5.81
N LEU A 157 -13.62 12.32 -5.40
CA LEU A 157 -14.29 13.57 -5.79
C LEU A 157 -13.51 14.79 -5.29
N THR A 158 -13.11 14.80 -4.01
CA THR A 158 -12.27 15.86 -3.44
C THR A 158 -10.97 15.99 -4.23
N ARG A 159 -10.27 14.88 -4.48
CA ARG A 159 -9.00 14.93 -5.24
C ARG A 159 -9.16 15.52 -6.64
N ALA A 160 -10.22 15.19 -7.37
CA ALA A 160 -10.48 15.74 -8.69
C ALA A 160 -10.74 17.26 -8.63
N LEU A 161 -11.52 17.73 -7.63
CA LEU A 161 -11.77 19.14 -7.41
C LEU A 161 -10.52 19.91 -6.97
N GLU A 162 -9.71 19.35 -6.10
CA GLU A 162 -8.43 19.92 -5.68
C GLU A 162 -7.50 20.14 -6.88
N VAL A 163 -7.43 19.15 -7.77
CA VAL A 163 -6.56 19.20 -8.94
C VAL A 163 -7.03 20.31 -9.90
N ILE A 164 -8.32 20.35 -10.24
CA ILE A 164 -8.82 21.39 -11.15
C ILE A 164 -8.77 22.79 -10.53
N ASP A 165 -8.95 22.93 -9.22
CA ASP A 165 -8.80 24.21 -8.52
C ASP A 165 -7.35 24.72 -8.49
N ALA A 166 -6.40 23.82 -8.32
CA ALA A 166 -5.00 24.21 -8.21
C ALA A 166 -4.32 24.40 -9.58
N THR A 167 -4.76 23.68 -10.60
CA THR A 167 -4.04 23.61 -11.89
C THR A 167 -4.83 24.13 -13.10
N GLY A 168 -6.13 24.36 -12.95
CA GLY A 168 -7.03 24.69 -14.06
C GLY A 168 -7.27 23.54 -15.04
N ARG A 169 -6.69 22.33 -14.80
CA ARG A 169 -6.79 21.16 -15.68
C ARG A 169 -7.48 19.99 -14.99
N SER A 170 -8.22 19.20 -15.78
CA SER A 170 -8.82 17.95 -15.29
C SER A 170 -7.77 16.95 -14.82
N LEU A 171 -8.07 16.22 -13.74
CA LEU A 171 -7.28 15.06 -13.35
C LEU A 171 -7.22 14.00 -14.45
N ALA A 172 -8.24 13.90 -15.31
CA ALA A 172 -8.25 13.01 -16.47
C ALA A 172 -7.15 13.36 -17.48
N ASP A 173 -6.89 14.65 -17.69
CA ASP A 173 -5.82 15.12 -18.58
C ASP A 173 -4.45 14.71 -18.05
N TRP A 174 -4.19 14.95 -16.76
CA TRP A 174 -2.96 14.52 -16.11
C TRP A 174 -2.75 13.02 -16.18
N GLN A 175 -3.83 12.23 -16.05
CA GLN A 175 -3.77 10.77 -16.17
C GLN A 175 -3.46 10.29 -17.58
N ARG A 176 -3.92 11.01 -18.63
CA ARG A 176 -3.59 10.69 -20.04
C ARG A 176 -2.12 10.94 -20.38
N GLU A 177 -1.49 11.89 -19.72
CA GLU A 177 -0.08 12.26 -19.92
C GLU A 177 0.88 11.49 -18.97
N THR A 178 0.40 10.44 -18.29
CA THR A 178 1.25 9.64 -17.38
C THR A 178 2.35 8.94 -18.17
N SER A 179 3.60 9.19 -17.78
CA SER A 179 4.75 8.43 -18.28
C SER A 179 4.74 7.00 -17.73
N PRO A 180 5.30 6.02 -18.46
CA PRO A 180 5.49 4.67 -17.96
C PRO A 180 6.16 4.65 -16.59
N GLY A 181 5.89 3.63 -15.79
CA GLY A 181 6.56 3.42 -14.51
C GLY A 181 8.04 3.07 -14.67
N PRO A 182 8.84 3.17 -13.58
CA PRO A 182 10.28 2.90 -13.61
C PRO A 182 10.62 1.41 -13.84
N LEU A 183 9.63 0.53 -13.83
CA LEU A 183 9.82 -0.91 -13.97
C LEU A 183 8.95 -1.49 -15.08
N ASP A 184 9.58 -1.88 -16.17
CA ASP A 184 8.91 -2.54 -17.28
C ASP A 184 8.27 -3.88 -16.86
N ALA A 185 7.13 -4.19 -17.47
CA ALA A 185 6.43 -5.45 -17.25
C ALA A 185 7.30 -6.69 -17.51
N GLY A 186 8.19 -6.63 -18.50
CA GLY A 186 9.11 -7.69 -18.87
C GLY A 186 10.26 -7.87 -17.86
N ASP A 187 10.59 -6.86 -17.09
CA ASP A 187 11.69 -6.86 -16.13
C ASP A 187 11.28 -7.30 -14.72
N ALA A 188 9.99 -7.56 -14.50
CA ALA A 188 9.46 -7.97 -13.20
C ALA A 188 8.82 -9.37 -13.22
N LEU A 189 8.99 -10.11 -12.13
CA LEU A 189 8.10 -11.20 -11.75
C LEU A 189 6.96 -10.65 -10.92
N ARG A 190 5.72 -10.76 -11.39
CA ARG A 190 4.54 -10.12 -10.79
C ARG A 190 3.60 -11.17 -10.24
N ILE A 191 3.44 -11.22 -8.91
CA ILE A 191 2.66 -12.23 -8.18
C ILE A 191 1.57 -11.56 -7.35
N VAL A 192 0.37 -12.10 -7.39
CA VAL A 192 -0.73 -11.79 -6.46
C VAL A 192 -1.03 -13.01 -5.63
N LEU A 193 -0.89 -12.92 -4.30
CA LEU A 193 -1.39 -13.97 -3.41
C LEU A 193 -2.91 -13.90 -3.33
N ALA A 194 -3.57 -15.00 -3.70
CA ALA A 194 -5.02 -15.17 -3.74
C ALA A 194 -5.47 -16.26 -2.75
N PRO A 195 -5.49 -15.99 -1.43
CA PRO A 195 -5.96 -16.96 -0.45
C PRO A 195 -7.46 -17.18 -0.54
N GLU A 196 -7.89 -18.36 -0.18
CA GLU A 196 -9.29 -18.69 0.09
C GLU A 196 -9.88 -17.75 1.14
N ARG A 197 -11.14 -17.31 0.95
CA ARG A 197 -11.78 -16.31 1.82
C ARG A 197 -11.89 -16.79 3.27
N ALA A 198 -12.30 -18.03 3.49
CA ALA A 198 -12.45 -18.58 4.84
C ALA A 198 -11.09 -18.63 5.57
N ALA A 199 -10.05 -19.09 4.88
CA ALA A 199 -8.70 -19.12 5.42
C ALA A 199 -8.15 -17.71 5.71
N LEU A 200 -8.47 -16.72 4.88
CA LEU A 200 -8.09 -15.34 5.10
C LEU A 200 -8.77 -14.75 6.34
N ASP A 201 -10.08 -14.99 6.50
CA ASP A 201 -10.85 -14.53 7.65
C ASP A 201 -10.32 -15.12 8.97
N ALA A 202 -9.97 -16.41 8.99
CA ALA A 202 -9.34 -17.06 10.15
C ALA A 202 -7.96 -16.46 10.48
N ARG A 203 -7.11 -16.23 9.48
CA ARG A 203 -5.79 -15.60 9.67
C ARG A 203 -5.90 -14.16 10.16
N ILE A 204 -6.89 -13.40 9.71
CA ILE A 204 -7.15 -12.03 10.21
C ILE A 204 -7.47 -12.08 11.71
N ALA A 205 -8.34 -12.99 12.16
CA ALA A 205 -8.67 -13.13 13.57
C ALA A 205 -7.46 -13.51 14.42
N GLN A 206 -6.74 -14.56 14.02
CA GLN A 206 -5.52 -15.01 14.71
C GLN A 206 -4.45 -13.92 14.79
N ARG A 207 -4.21 -13.21 13.68
CA ARG A 207 -3.23 -12.12 13.63
C ARG A 207 -3.63 -10.98 14.55
N LEU A 208 -4.91 -10.62 14.61
CA LEU A 208 -5.37 -9.54 15.49
C LEU A 208 -5.14 -9.87 16.97
N GLU A 209 -5.43 -11.11 17.41
CA GLU A 209 -5.13 -11.52 18.77
C GLU A 209 -3.61 -11.46 19.06
N GLY A 210 -2.78 -11.89 18.12
CA GLY A 210 -1.33 -11.75 18.26
C GLY A 210 -0.87 -10.29 18.33
N MET A 211 -1.46 -9.39 17.56
CA MET A 211 -1.18 -7.94 17.61
C MET A 211 -1.58 -7.34 18.97
N ILE A 212 -2.74 -7.72 19.50
CA ILE A 212 -3.19 -7.27 20.83
C ILE A 212 -2.20 -7.73 21.90
N ALA A 213 -1.81 -9.00 21.86
CA ALA A 213 -0.83 -9.54 22.80
C ALA A 213 0.57 -8.88 22.68
N ALA A 214 0.91 -8.39 21.50
CA ALA A 214 2.17 -7.69 21.22
C ALA A 214 2.14 -6.17 21.49
N GLY A 215 1.04 -5.63 22.06
CA GLY A 215 0.95 -4.22 22.46
C GLY A 215 0.36 -3.28 21.39
N ALA A 216 -0.50 -3.78 20.51
CA ALA A 216 -1.17 -2.95 19.50
C ALA A 216 -2.04 -1.85 20.12
N ALA A 217 -2.68 -2.11 21.26
CA ALA A 217 -3.52 -1.12 21.93
C ALA A 217 -2.67 0.01 22.54
N GLU A 218 -1.55 -0.33 23.11
CA GLU A 218 -0.58 0.63 23.65
C GLU A 218 0.08 1.46 22.54
N GLU A 219 0.34 0.86 21.36
CA GLU A 219 0.84 1.59 20.19
C GLU A 219 -0.20 2.59 19.70
N ALA A 220 -1.47 2.20 19.61
CA ALA A 220 -2.58 3.09 19.24
C ALA A 220 -2.75 4.26 20.21
N GLU A 221 -2.71 3.98 21.51
CA GLU A 221 -2.82 4.98 22.57
C GLU A 221 -1.69 6.02 22.48
N ARG A 222 -0.43 5.56 22.33
CA ARG A 222 0.73 6.46 22.16
C ARG A 222 0.60 7.35 20.94
N LEU A 223 0.13 6.79 19.80
CA LEU A 223 -0.06 7.57 18.58
C LEU A 223 -1.14 8.65 18.76
N VAL A 224 -2.29 8.30 19.37
CA VAL A 224 -3.37 9.26 19.62
C VAL A 224 -2.94 10.32 20.62
N ALA A 225 -2.15 9.97 21.65
CA ALA A 225 -1.62 10.91 22.64
C ALA A 225 -0.70 12.01 22.03
N ARG A 226 -0.19 11.80 20.81
CA ARG A 226 0.56 12.83 20.08
C ARG A 226 -0.30 14.03 19.63
N GLY A 227 -1.63 13.93 19.67
CA GLY A 227 -2.55 15.04 19.30
C GLY A 227 -2.45 15.46 17.83
N LEU A 228 -2.09 14.56 16.92
CA LEU A 228 -1.93 14.85 15.51
C LEU A 228 -3.27 15.10 14.80
N ASP A 229 -3.22 15.82 13.67
CA ASP A 229 -4.41 16.01 12.80
C ASP A 229 -5.03 14.65 12.43
N PRO A 230 -6.31 14.38 12.78
CA PRO A 230 -6.98 13.11 12.46
C PRO A 230 -7.05 12.79 10.96
N THR A 231 -6.81 13.77 10.10
CA THR A 231 -6.81 13.59 8.65
C THR A 231 -5.52 12.99 8.10
N LEU A 232 -4.45 12.97 8.88
CA LEU A 232 -3.17 12.37 8.49
C LEU A 232 -3.32 10.86 8.21
N PRO A 233 -2.57 10.32 7.25
CA PRO A 233 -2.70 8.91 6.87
C PRO A 233 -2.43 7.95 8.02
N ALA A 234 -1.44 8.21 8.88
CA ALA A 234 -1.12 7.37 10.03
C ALA A 234 -2.30 7.25 11.02
N MET A 235 -3.03 8.37 11.24
CA MET A 235 -4.21 8.39 12.13
C MET A 235 -5.39 7.59 11.62
N LYS A 236 -5.42 7.28 10.32
CA LYS A 236 -6.45 6.45 9.66
C LYS A 236 -6.10 4.96 9.63
N ALA A 237 -4.98 4.56 10.21
CA ALA A 237 -4.60 3.15 10.27
C ALA A 237 -5.66 2.32 11.03
N LEU A 238 -5.95 1.14 10.48
CA LEU A 238 -6.93 0.23 11.09
C LEU A 238 -6.51 -0.11 12.52
N GLY A 239 -7.44 0.05 13.45
CA GLY A 239 -7.20 -0.25 14.86
C GLY A 239 -6.80 0.98 15.70
N VAL A 240 -6.26 2.05 15.15
CA VAL A 240 -5.81 3.22 15.94
C VAL A 240 -6.96 3.77 16.79
N VAL A 241 -8.07 4.17 16.19
CA VAL A 241 -9.18 4.78 16.92
C VAL A 241 -9.83 3.81 17.92
N PRO A 242 -10.30 2.60 17.53
CA PRO A 242 -11.01 1.73 18.46
C PRO A 242 -10.11 1.17 19.58
N LEU A 243 -8.83 0.87 19.31
CA LEU A 243 -7.96 0.36 20.37
C LEU A 243 -7.53 1.45 21.36
N ALA A 244 -7.28 2.68 20.87
CA ALA A 244 -7.04 3.81 21.77
C ALA A 244 -8.28 4.14 22.62
N ALA A 245 -9.51 4.06 22.07
CA ALA A 245 -10.75 4.23 22.83
C ALA A 245 -10.91 3.16 23.91
N TRP A 246 -10.56 1.91 23.61
CA TRP A 246 -10.52 0.85 24.62
C TRP A 246 -9.51 1.19 25.76
N ARG A 247 -8.31 1.63 25.42
CA ARG A 247 -7.29 1.99 26.41
C ARG A 247 -7.74 3.13 27.34
N ARG A 248 -8.55 4.05 26.83
CA ARG A 248 -9.11 5.16 27.62
C ARG A 248 -10.40 4.80 28.36
N GLY A 249 -10.89 3.55 28.26
CA GLY A 249 -12.14 3.11 28.90
C GLY A 249 -13.42 3.62 28.21
N GLU A 250 -13.34 4.23 27.03
CA GLU A 250 -14.47 4.71 26.23
C GLU A 250 -15.19 3.59 25.47
N LEU A 251 -14.50 2.47 25.27
CA LEU A 251 -14.98 1.28 24.58
C LEU A 251 -14.50 0.04 25.32
N ASP A 252 -15.33 -0.99 25.45
CA ASP A 252 -14.86 -2.28 25.99
C ASP A 252 -13.96 -3.03 24.99
N ARG A 253 -13.16 -3.96 25.53
CA ARG A 253 -12.19 -4.74 24.73
C ARG A 253 -12.86 -5.52 23.60
N VAL A 254 -14.00 -6.16 23.89
CA VAL A 254 -14.68 -7.02 22.90
C VAL A 254 -15.16 -6.19 21.73
N ALA A 255 -15.83 -5.07 22.00
CA ALA A 255 -16.32 -4.14 20.98
C ALA A 255 -15.16 -3.55 20.15
N ALA A 256 -14.04 -3.16 20.80
CA ALA A 256 -12.87 -2.62 20.10
C ALA A 256 -12.27 -3.65 19.15
N VAL A 257 -12.00 -4.86 19.61
CA VAL A 257 -11.40 -5.95 18.82
C VAL A 257 -12.32 -6.36 17.67
N GLU A 258 -13.61 -6.48 17.92
CA GLU A 258 -14.60 -6.81 16.87
C GLU A 258 -14.64 -5.72 15.78
N ARG A 259 -14.60 -4.46 16.18
CA ARG A 259 -14.54 -3.34 15.23
C ARG A 259 -13.31 -3.41 14.34
N VAL A 260 -12.11 -3.63 14.92
CA VAL A 260 -10.87 -3.78 14.14
C VAL A 260 -10.96 -4.98 13.21
N ARG A 261 -11.51 -6.12 13.68
CA ARG A 261 -11.70 -7.33 12.89
C ARG A 261 -12.57 -7.07 11.66
N LEU A 262 -13.73 -6.43 11.85
CA LEU A 262 -14.66 -6.09 10.77
C LEU A 262 -14.03 -5.13 9.76
N ASP A 263 -13.36 -4.08 10.22
CA ASP A 263 -12.73 -3.10 9.34
C ASP A 263 -11.56 -3.71 8.57
N THR A 264 -10.80 -4.63 9.17
CA THR A 264 -9.73 -5.40 8.51
C THR A 264 -10.29 -6.34 7.44
N ARG A 265 -11.39 -7.04 7.70
CA ARG A 265 -12.08 -7.88 6.68
C ARG A 265 -12.57 -7.05 5.50
N ARG A 266 -13.17 -5.88 5.75
CA ARG A 266 -13.60 -4.94 4.71
C ARG A 266 -12.40 -4.44 3.88
N TYR A 267 -11.29 -4.15 4.54
CA TYR A 267 -10.06 -3.73 3.88
C TYR A 267 -9.48 -4.85 3.00
N ALA A 268 -9.35 -6.06 3.53
CA ALA A 268 -8.91 -7.24 2.77
C ALA A 268 -9.79 -7.50 1.54
N LYS A 269 -11.12 -7.37 1.67
CA LYS A 269 -12.07 -7.48 0.54
C LYS A 269 -11.80 -6.41 -0.53
N ARG A 270 -11.55 -5.16 -0.13
CA ARG A 270 -11.21 -4.08 -1.09
C ARG A 270 -9.91 -4.37 -1.81
N GLN A 271 -8.87 -4.84 -1.10
CA GLN A 271 -7.59 -5.24 -1.70
C GLN A 271 -7.77 -6.38 -2.70
N THR A 272 -8.47 -7.46 -2.33
CA THR A 272 -8.76 -8.59 -3.22
C THR A 272 -9.49 -8.15 -4.49
N THR A 273 -10.49 -7.27 -4.35
CA THR A 273 -11.22 -6.72 -5.50
C THR A 273 -10.31 -5.87 -6.39
N TRP A 274 -9.45 -5.04 -5.80
CA TRP A 274 -8.48 -4.25 -6.54
C TRP A 274 -7.53 -5.13 -7.35
N PHE A 275 -6.88 -6.09 -6.71
CA PHE A 275 -5.93 -6.98 -7.38
C PHE A 275 -6.58 -7.77 -8.51
N ARG A 276 -7.77 -8.33 -8.28
CA ARG A 276 -8.51 -9.04 -9.33
C ARG A 276 -8.81 -8.17 -10.55
N ASN A 277 -9.16 -6.91 -10.35
CA ASN A 277 -9.60 -6.03 -11.43
C ASN A 277 -8.46 -5.28 -12.12
N ARG A 278 -7.40 -4.92 -11.38
CA ARG A 278 -6.31 -4.08 -11.87
C ARG A 278 -5.02 -4.85 -12.16
N MET A 279 -4.91 -6.06 -11.64
CA MET A 279 -3.73 -6.91 -11.78
C MET A 279 -4.13 -8.29 -12.31
N ALA A 280 -5.13 -8.36 -13.20
CA ALA A 280 -5.62 -9.60 -13.78
C ALA A 280 -4.54 -10.37 -14.56
N GLU A 281 -3.59 -9.65 -15.16
CA GLU A 281 -2.46 -10.21 -15.92
C GLU A 281 -1.29 -10.71 -15.04
N TRP A 282 -1.35 -10.47 -13.72
CA TRP A 282 -0.32 -10.96 -12.81
C TRP A 282 -0.55 -12.44 -12.51
N LEU A 283 0.50 -13.12 -12.07
CA LEU A 283 0.41 -14.52 -11.65
C LEU A 283 -0.36 -14.61 -10.32
N HIS A 284 -1.64 -15.01 -10.38
CA HIS A 284 -2.46 -15.25 -9.20
C HIS A 284 -2.19 -16.64 -8.65
N VAL A 285 -1.74 -16.73 -7.39
CA VAL A 285 -1.27 -17.99 -6.79
C VAL A 285 -1.85 -18.17 -5.38
N ALA A 286 -2.27 -19.38 -5.06
CA ALA A 286 -2.60 -19.74 -3.69
C ALA A 286 -1.35 -19.64 -2.79
N PRO A 287 -1.47 -19.24 -1.52
CA PRO A 287 -0.29 -19.06 -0.65
C PRO A 287 0.59 -20.32 -0.52
N GLY A 288 0.00 -21.51 -0.55
CA GLY A 288 0.75 -22.79 -0.46
C GLY A 288 1.69 -23.05 -1.63
N ASP A 289 1.31 -22.58 -2.83
CA ASP A 289 2.07 -22.84 -4.06
C ASP A 289 3.00 -21.69 -4.43
N ALA A 290 2.89 -20.55 -3.74
CA ALA A 290 3.48 -19.29 -4.16
C ALA A 290 5.01 -19.33 -4.20
N LEU A 291 5.66 -19.97 -3.23
CA LEU A 291 7.12 -20.10 -3.19
C LEU A 291 7.64 -20.98 -4.33
N HIS A 292 7.01 -22.10 -4.58
CA HIS A 292 7.38 -22.99 -5.68
C HIS A 292 7.25 -22.30 -7.03
N ARG A 293 6.14 -21.59 -7.26
CA ARG A 293 5.89 -20.84 -8.50
C ARG A 293 6.89 -19.69 -8.67
N ALA A 294 7.20 -18.96 -7.60
CA ALA A 294 8.20 -17.89 -7.65
C ALA A 294 9.59 -18.44 -7.98
N ALA A 295 10.01 -19.54 -7.33
CA ALA A 295 11.30 -20.19 -7.57
C ALA A 295 11.42 -20.67 -9.02
N SER A 296 10.41 -21.38 -9.54
CA SER A 296 10.41 -21.86 -10.93
C SER A 296 10.52 -20.72 -11.96
N GLU A 297 9.83 -19.60 -11.75
CA GLU A 297 9.94 -18.44 -12.64
C GLU A 297 11.31 -17.76 -12.55
N ILE A 298 11.89 -17.67 -11.36
CA ILE A 298 13.21 -17.12 -11.12
C ILE A 298 14.28 -17.99 -11.81
N GLU A 299 14.22 -19.30 -11.67
CA GLU A 299 15.12 -20.24 -12.33
C GLU A 299 15.02 -20.15 -13.85
N ARG A 300 13.80 -20.10 -14.39
CA ARG A 300 13.56 -20.02 -15.84
C ARG A 300 14.07 -18.72 -16.45
N ARG A 301 13.95 -17.58 -15.75
CA ARG A 301 14.28 -16.24 -16.28
C ARG A 301 15.66 -15.75 -15.89
N GLY A 302 16.20 -16.22 -14.79
CA GLY A 302 17.37 -15.65 -14.16
C GLY A 302 17.09 -14.30 -13.49
N VAL A 303 18.00 -13.87 -12.64
CA VAL A 303 17.91 -12.59 -11.91
C VAL A 303 19.03 -11.66 -12.39
N ALA A 304 18.68 -10.45 -12.79
CA ALA A 304 19.65 -9.43 -13.16
C ALA A 304 20.36 -8.90 -11.91
N ARG A 305 21.69 -9.05 -11.87
CA ARG A 305 22.53 -8.35 -10.88
C ARG A 305 22.63 -6.88 -11.28
N GLY A 306 22.71 -5.97 -10.31
CA GLY A 306 23.02 -4.58 -10.56
C GLY A 306 24.39 -4.44 -11.25
N ALA A 307 24.60 -3.35 -11.95
CA ALA A 307 25.95 -3.00 -12.40
C ALA A 307 26.83 -2.78 -11.16
N SER A 308 27.95 -3.50 -11.05
CA SER A 308 28.99 -3.13 -10.07
C SER A 308 29.36 -1.68 -10.33
N PRO A 309 29.47 -0.83 -9.31
CA PRO A 309 30.06 0.48 -9.51
C PRO A 309 31.50 0.30 -10.06
N ALA A 310 31.78 1.03 -11.12
CA ALA A 310 33.11 1.06 -11.74
C ALA A 310 34.11 1.76 -10.86
#